data_ed48c902b1b935199da706ce5e20278a
#
_entry.id   ed48c902b1b935199da706ce5e20278a
#
_cell.length_a   1.000
_cell.length_b   1.000
_cell.length_c   1.000
_cell.angle_alpha   90.00
_cell.angle_beta   90.00
_cell.angle_gamma   90.00
#
_symmetry.space_group_name_H-M   'P 1'
#
loop_
_entity.id
_entity.type
_entity.pdbx_description
1 polymer ?
#
loop_
_entity_poly.entity_id
_entity_poly.type
_entity_poly.pdbx_seq_one_letter_code
_entity_poly.pdbx_strand_id
1 'polypeptide(L)'
;MKFIDEARIEIHAGKGGNGSASMRREKHIPKGGPDGGDGGRGGNIYVVADKDINTLVDYRFARIFRAKNGNGGSGAGCNGRGADDVFLRVPVGTIIKDLTADRQIADLTHDGEQVLVAQGGRGGMGNLHFKSSTNRAPRQFTPGEAGESKDIHFELKVLADVGLLGMPNAGKSTFIRSVSAARPKVADYPFTTLHPNLGVVRVSDNRSFVIADVPGLIEGAAEGAGLGHQFLKHLQRTHLLLHLVDIAPFDPETNPVKEAKALAGELKKYDQSLSEKPRWLVLNKIDLVEPAEAEKRIKAIVKGLKWKGPYFAISAMKADGCRELTFAIMDHLDATRAAASDKPPAADA
;
A
#
# COMPACT_ATOMS: atom_id res chain seq x y z
N MET A 1 -11.65 -2.61 -9.81
CA MET A 1 -11.39 -2.34 -8.37
C MET A 1 -11.38 -0.84 -8.15
N LYS A 2 -11.97 -0.35 -7.07
CA LYS A 2 -11.98 1.09 -6.77
C LYS A 2 -10.73 1.38 -5.93
N PHE A 3 -9.89 2.33 -6.33
CA PHE A 3 -8.74 2.74 -5.52
C PHE A 3 -9.23 3.45 -4.25
N ILE A 4 -8.72 3.06 -3.09
CA ILE A 4 -9.01 3.65 -1.79
C ILE A 4 -7.68 3.83 -1.07
N ASP A 5 -7.42 5.05 -0.70
CA ASP A 5 -6.19 5.57 -0.09
C ASP A 5 -6.32 5.78 1.43
N GLU A 6 -7.56 5.82 1.94
CA GLU A 6 -7.83 5.96 3.36
C GLU A 6 -8.86 4.95 3.82
N ALA A 7 -8.67 4.38 4.99
CA ALA A 7 -9.64 3.50 5.61
C ALA A 7 -9.62 3.65 7.13
N ARG A 8 -10.81 3.58 7.74
CA ARG A 8 -10.97 3.53 9.20
C ARG A 8 -11.50 2.17 9.59
N ILE A 9 -10.84 1.56 10.57
CA ILE A 9 -11.19 0.25 11.10
C ILE A 9 -11.18 0.27 12.63
N GLU A 10 -11.99 -0.56 13.20
CA GLU A 10 -12.02 -0.86 14.64
C GLU A 10 -11.35 -2.21 14.87
N ILE A 11 -10.39 -2.25 15.78
CA ILE A 11 -9.66 -3.46 16.11
C ILE A 11 -9.84 -3.84 17.57
N HIS A 12 -10.03 -5.14 17.83
CA HIS A 12 -10.14 -5.70 19.15
C HIS A 12 -9.19 -6.88 19.29
N ALA A 13 -8.17 -6.74 20.09
CA ALA A 13 -7.31 -7.85 20.47
C ALA A 13 -8.04 -8.81 21.43
N GLY A 14 -7.61 -10.06 21.44
CA GLY A 14 -8.26 -11.10 22.20
C GLY A 14 -8.07 -10.91 23.71
N LYS A 15 -9.10 -11.23 24.50
CA LYS A 15 -8.99 -11.31 25.95
C LYS A 15 -8.16 -12.55 26.35
N GLY A 16 -7.37 -12.48 27.41
CA GLY A 16 -6.75 -13.64 28.02
C GLY A 16 -7.77 -14.60 28.62
N GLY A 17 -7.48 -15.90 28.58
CA GLY A 17 -8.26 -16.92 29.24
C GLY A 17 -8.18 -16.79 30.78
N ASN A 18 -9.20 -17.20 31.50
CA ASN A 18 -9.16 -17.20 32.98
C ASN A 18 -8.28 -18.33 33.48
N GLY A 19 -7.60 -18.14 34.59
CA GLY A 19 -6.98 -19.20 35.33
C GLY A 19 -8.04 -20.16 35.93
N SER A 20 -7.61 -21.33 36.39
CA SER A 20 -8.48 -22.35 36.97
C SER A 20 -8.25 -22.48 38.49
N ALA A 21 -9.34 -22.67 39.23
CA ALA A 21 -9.30 -23.00 40.67
C ALA A 21 -9.52 -24.50 40.95
N SER A 22 -9.17 -25.34 39.99
CA SER A 22 -9.33 -26.79 40.12
C SER A 22 -8.54 -27.38 41.28
N MET A 23 -9.09 -28.43 41.87
CA MET A 23 -8.49 -29.22 42.90
C MET A 23 -8.36 -30.67 42.46
N ARG A 24 -7.20 -31.26 42.61
CA ARG A 24 -6.91 -32.63 42.23
C ARG A 24 -7.83 -33.59 42.99
N ARG A 25 -8.55 -34.41 42.29
CA ARG A 25 -9.42 -35.46 42.81
C ARG A 25 -9.17 -36.74 42.04
N GLU A 26 -8.57 -37.70 42.73
CA GLU A 26 -8.27 -39.00 42.13
C GLU A 26 -8.75 -40.11 43.10
N LYS A 27 -8.88 -41.37 42.56
CA LYS A 27 -9.16 -42.55 43.36
C LYS A 27 -8.06 -42.64 44.43
N HIS A 28 -8.45 -42.76 45.72
CA HIS A 28 -7.59 -42.78 46.88
C HIS A 28 -6.90 -41.44 47.27
N ILE A 29 -7.18 -40.32 46.59
CA ILE A 29 -6.69 -38.97 46.94
C ILE A 29 -7.88 -37.99 47.05
N PRO A 30 -8.72 -38.11 48.10
CA PRO A 30 -9.95 -37.28 48.19
C PRO A 30 -9.67 -35.79 48.52
N LYS A 31 -8.49 -35.49 49.08
CA LYS A 31 -8.03 -34.12 49.45
C LYS A 31 -6.76 -33.77 48.69
N GLY A 32 -6.76 -33.91 47.35
CA GLY A 32 -5.65 -33.43 46.52
C GLY A 32 -5.49 -31.91 46.62
N GLY A 33 -4.27 -31.44 46.43
CA GLY A 33 -3.98 -30.00 46.45
C GLY A 33 -4.52 -29.24 45.20
N PRO A 34 -4.20 -27.93 45.10
CA PRO A 34 -4.53 -27.15 43.94
C PRO A 34 -3.84 -27.73 42.68
N ASP A 35 -4.57 -27.83 41.59
CA ASP A 35 -4.09 -28.34 40.29
C ASP A 35 -4.61 -27.52 39.09
N GLY A 36 -5.12 -26.30 39.34
CA GLY A 36 -5.62 -25.44 38.29
C GLY A 36 -4.48 -24.80 37.49
N GLY A 37 -4.54 -24.94 36.16
CA GLY A 37 -3.62 -24.33 35.24
C GLY A 37 -3.95 -22.87 34.93
N ASP A 38 -3.04 -22.19 34.24
CA ASP A 38 -3.17 -20.79 33.84
C ASP A 38 -4.03 -20.65 32.57
N GLY A 39 -4.64 -19.50 32.37
CA GLY A 39 -5.29 -19.15 31.11
C GLY A 39 -4.27 -18.87 30.00
N GLY A 40 -4.66 -19.11 28.76
CA GLY A 40 -3.89 -18.76 27.58
C GLY A 40 -3.97 -17.26 27.27
N ARG A 41 -2.97 -16.72 26.57
CA ARG A 41 -3.01 -15.34 26.10
C ARG A 41 -4.08 -15.13 25.03
N GLY A 42 -4.65 -13.93 24.94
CA GLY A 42 -5.43 -13.48 23.80
C GLY A 42 -4.56 -13.28 22.56
N GLY A 43 -5.17 -13.34 21.37
CA GLY A 43 -4.48 -13.05 20.12
C GLY A 43 -4.17 -11.56 19.97
N ASN A 44 -2.99 -11.26 19.44
CA ASN A 44 -2.59 -9.90 19.06
C ASN A 44 -3.13 -9.56 17.67
N ILE A 45 -3.10 -8.26 17.33
CA ILE A 45 -3.36 -7.79 15.96
C ILE A 45 -2.12 -7.05 15.46
N TYR A 46 -1.61 -7.53 14.33
CA TYR A 46 -0.48 -6.94 13.60
C TYR A 46 -0.96 -6.37 12.28
N VAL A 47 -0.31 -5.32 11.81
CA VAL A 47 -0.41 -4.83 10.44
C VAL A 47 0.89 -5.15 9.72
N VAL A 48 0.77 -5.66 8.49
CA VAL A 48 1.93 -6.11 7.69
C VAL A 48 1.87 -5.42 6.33
N ALA A 49 2.98 -4.81 5.93
CA ALA A 49 3.13 -4.25 4.59
C ALA A 49 3.29 -5.36 3.55
N ASP A 50 2.64 -5.19 2.42
CA ASP A 50 2.60 -6.15 1.33
C ASP A 50 2.70 -5.44 -0.02
N LYS A 51 3.74 -5.74 -0.76
CA LYS A 51 4.01 -5.15 -2.09
C LYS A 51 2.98 -5.54 -3.16
N ASP A 52 2.28 -6.66 -2.97
CA ASP A 52 1.29 -7.15 -3.93
C ASP A 52 -0.08 -6.49 -3.76
N ILE A 53 -0.26 -5.71 -2.70
CA ILE A 53 -1.46 -4.92 -2.40
C ILE A 53 -1.19 -3.46 -2.74
N ASN A 54 -2.09 -2.84 -3.54
CA ASN A 54 -1.95 -1.45 -4.00
C ASN A 54 -3.11 -0.54 -3.55
N THR A 55 -4.03 -1.03 -2.73
CA THR A 55 -5.22 -0.27 -2.32
C THR A 55 -5.74 -0.78 -0.98
N LEU A 56 -6.40 0.10 -0.23
CA LEU A 56 -7.05 -0.22 1.04
C LEU A 56 -8.53 -0.61 0.87
N VAL A 57 -8.92 -1.07 -0.35
CA VAL A 57 -10.33 -1.33 -0.70
C VAL A 57 -11.01 -2.34 0.22
N ASP A 58 -10.31 -3.36 0.69
CA ASP A 58 -10.86 -4.41 1.54
C ASP A 58 -11.31 -3.87 2.90
N TYR A 59 -10.60 -2.87 3.42
CA TYR A 59 -10.91 -2.22 4.69
C TYR A 59 -12.13 -1.27 4.63
N ARG A 60 -12.62 -0.96 3.43
CA ARG A 60 -13.89 -0.24 3.28
C ARG A 60 -15.10 -1.14 3.59
N PHE A 61 -15.00 -2.41 3.28
CA PHE A 61 -16.07 -3.38 3.46
C PHE A 61 -15.97 -4.07 4.82
N ALA A 62 -14.78 -4.54 5.19
CA ALA A 62 -14.51 -5.11 6.51
C ALA A 62 -13.92 -4.02 7.41
N ARG A 63 -14.71 -3.53 8.36
CA ARG A 63 -14.31 -2.42 9.25
C ARG A 63 -14.00 -2.84 10.67
N ILE A 64 -14.35 -4.06 11.07
CA ILE A 64 -14.16 -4.55 12.44
C ILE A 64 -13.35 -5.83 12.37
N PHE A 65 -12.22 -5.83 13.06
CA PHE A 65 -11.33 -6.98 13.17
C PHE A 65 -11.16 -7.40 14.61
N ARG A 66 -11.38 -8.71 14.89
CA ARG A 66 -11.31 -9.26 16.24
C ARG A 66 -10.39 -10.46 16.28
N ALA A 67 -9.41 -10.42 17.15
CA ALA A 67 -8.60 -11.58 17.46
C ALA A 67 -9.35 -12.49 18.46
N LYS A 68 -9.03 -13.77 18.45
CA LYS A 68 -9.65 -14.75 19.34
C LYS A 68 -9.17 -14.57 20.78
N ASN A 69 -10.02 -14.92 21.72
CA ASN A 69 -9.66 -14.98 23.15
C ASN A 69 -8.81 -16.21 23.44
N GLY A 70 -7.94 -16.12 24.43
CA GLY A 70 -7.23 -17.27 24.99
C GLY A 70 -8.19 -18.22 25.69
N ASN A 71 -7.86 -19.50 25.69
CA ASN A 71 -8.64 -20.52 26.41
C ASN A 71 -8.38 -20.43 27.90
N GLY A 72 -9.40 -20.74 28.70
CA GLY A 72 -9.22 -20.87 30.15
C GLY A 72 -8.32 -22.03 30.52
N GLY A 73 -7.64 -21.93 31.65
CA GLY A 73 -6.93 -23.05 32.29
C GLY A 73 -7.92 -24.10 32.78
N SER A 74 -7.44 -25.32 32.93
CA SER A 74 -8.23 -26.46 33.43
C SER A 74 -7.50 -27.20 34.58
N GLY A 75 -8.12 -28.27 35.05
CA GLY A 75 -7.50 -29.14 36.09
C GLY A 75 -6.29 -29.89 35.57
N ALA A 76 -5.67 -30.64 36.45
CA ALA A 76 -4.45 -31.42 36.19
C ALA A 76 -3.26 -30.58 35.70
N GLY A 77 -3.18 -29.32 36.11
CA GLY A 77 -2.12 -28.39 35.69
C GLY A 77 -2.15 -27.98 34.23
N CYS A 78 -3.26 -28.22 33.54
CA CYS A 78 -3.37 -27.92 32.11
C CYS A 78 -3.61 -26.41 31.86
N ASN A 79 -2.64 -25.75 31.26
CA ASN A 79 -2.76 -24.35 30.84
C ASN A 79 -3.66 -24.22 29.62
N GLY A 80 -4.41 -23.12 29.55
CA GLY A 80 -5.21 -22.78 28.39
C GLY A 80 -4.30 -22.47 27.19
N ARG A 81 -4.74 -22.91 26.00
CA ARG A 81 -4.05 -22.57 24.75
C ARG A 81 -4.18 -21.07 24.48
N GLY A 82 -3.07 -20.41 24.12
CA GLY A 82 -3.08 -19.04 23.60
C GLY A 82 -3.80 -18.98 22.25
N ALA A 83 -4.41 -17.84 21.96
CA ALA A 83 -5.04 -17.58 20.67
C ALA A 83 -4.01 -17.21 19.61
N ASP A 84 -4.35 -17.51 18.36
CA ASP A 84 -3.54 -17.13 17.20
C ASP A 84 -3.64 -15.61 16.97
N ASP A 85 -2.56 -15.02 16.46
CA ASP A 85 -2.50 -13.62 16.12
C ASP A 85 -3.19 -13.35 14.78
N VAL A 86 -3.69 -12.14 14.59
CA VAL A 86 -4.33 -11.67 13.35
C VAL A 86 -3.39 -10.73 12.63
N PHE A 87 -3.21 -10.95 11.33
CA PHE A 87 -2.37 -10.12 10.46
C PHE A 87 -3.23 -9.39 9.44
N LEU A 88 -3.20 -8.06 9.47
CA LEU A 88 -3.88 -7.18 8.55
C LEU A 88 -2.87 -6.73 7.48
N ARG A 89 -3.10 -7.12 6.22
CA ARG A 89 -2.18 -6.80 5.12
C ARG A 89 -2.55 -5.45 4.51
N VAL A 90 -1.60 -4.55 4.42
CA VAL A 90 -1.77 -3.21 3.84
C VAL A 90 -0.69 -2.95 2.77
N PRO A 91 -0.92 -2.03 1.82
CA PRO A 91 0.10 -1.64 0.86
C PRO A 91 1.36 -1.07 1.54
N VAL A 92 2.52 -1.26 0.92
CA VAL A 92 3.75 -0.55 1.29
C VAL A 92 3.52 0.96 1.18
N GLY A 93 4.04 1.73 2.14
CA GLY A 93 3.82 3.19 2.24
C GLY A 93 2.52 3.57 2.96
N THR A 94 1.91 2.65 3.73
CA THR A 94 0.76 2.94 4.56
C THR A 94 1.19 3.51 5.91
N ILE A 95 0.64 4.67 6.26
CA ILE A 95 0.72 5.23 7.61
C ILE A 95 -0.41 4.66 8.44
N ILE A 96 -0.07 4.29 9.67
CA ILE A 96 -1.01 3.78 10.67
C ILE A 96 -1.13 4.83 11.78
N LYS A 97 -2.34 5.34 11.97
CA LYS A 97 -2.67 6.30 13.04
C LYS A 97 -3.67 5.68 14.02
N ASP A 98 -3.41 5.84 15.29
CA ASP A 98 -4.35 5.54 16.37
C ASP A 98 -5.23 6.77 16.59
N LEU A 99 -6.51 6.67 16.23
CA LEU A 99 -7.47 7.78 16.42
C LEU A 99 -7.89 7.95 17.88
N THR A 100 -7.77 6.89 18.69
CA THR A 100 -8.09 6.93 20.12
C THR A 100 -7.07 7.73 20.91
N ALA A 101 -5.78 7.58 20.55
CA ALA A 101 -4.67 8.26 21.20
C ALA A 101 -4.13 9.47 20.40
N ASP A 102 -4.73 9.77 19.25
CA ASP A 102 -4.32 10.82 18.28
C ASP A 102 -2.79 10.80 17.99
N ARG A 103 -2.26 9.62 17.72
CA ARG A 103 -0.83 9.44 17.44
C ARG A 103 -0.58 8.55 16.24
N GLN A 104 0.51 8.81 15.54
CA GLN A 104 1.02 7.88 14.53
C GLN A 104 1.69 6.70 15.23
N ILE A 105 1.28 5.47 14.85
CA ILE A 105 1.88 4.22 15.35
C ILE A 105 3.10 3.86 14.51
N ALA A 106 2.95 3.87 13.17
CA ALA A 106 4.02 3.48 12.26
C ALA A 106 3.83 4.07 10.85
N ASP A 107 4.89 4.01 10.05
CA ASP A 107 4.94 4.27 8.62
C ASP A 107 5.61 3.05 7.97
N LEU A 108 4.84 2.19 7.33
CA LEU A 108 5.32 0.95 6.75
C LEU A 108 5.93 1.20 5.39
N THR A 109 7.24 1.24 5.30
CA THR A 109 7.98 1.61 4.10
C THR A 109 8.57 0.45 3.33
N HIS A 110 8.68 -0.73 3.95
CA HIS A 110 9.30 -1.92 3.36
C HIS A 110 8.32 -3.10 3.31
N ASP A 111 8.47 -3.94 2.29
CA ASP A 111 7.69 -5.18 2.15
C ASP A 111 7.98 -6.13 3.31
N GLY A 112 6.95 -6.75 3.87
CA GLY A 112 7.06 -7.64 5.02
C GLY A 112 7.26 -6.93 6.36
N GLU A 113 7.39 -5.62 6.40
CA GLU A 113 7.45 -4.85 7.64
C GLU A 113 6.15 -5.02 8.43
N GLN A 114 6.27 -5.36 9.71
CA GLN A 114 5.12 -5.60 10.56
C GLN A 114 5.17 -4.79 11.85
N VAL A 115 4.00 -4.35 12.29
CA VAL A 115 3.86 -3.58 13.52
C VAL A 115 2.69 -4.12 14.36
N LEU A 116 2.91 -4.21 15.67
CA LEU A 116 1.86 -4.53 16.63
C LEU A 116 0.96 -3.31 16.83
N VAL A 117 -0.33 -3.44 16.49
CA VAL A 117 -1.31 -2.34 16.64
C VAL A 117 -2.23 -2.53 17.84
N ALA A 118 -2.50 -3.78 18.25
CA ALA A 118 -3.26 -4.07 19.45
C ALA A 118 -2.75 -5.33 20.14
N GLN A 119 -2.45 -5.23 21.44
CA GLN A 119 -1.93 -6.32 22.23
C GLN A 119 -3.06 -7.14 22.86
N GLY A 120 -2.97 -8.47 22.75
CA GLY A 120 -3.87 -9.40 23.43
C GLY A 120 -3.65 -9.42 24.95
N GLY A 121 -4.73 -9.63 25.67
CA GLY A 121 -4.71 -9.72 27.14
C GLY A 121 -3.90 -10.93 27.64
N ARG A 122 -3.27 -10.80 28.76
CA ARG A 122 -2.56 -11.90 29.42
C ARG A 122 -3.55 -12.91 30.01
N GLY A 123 -3.16 -14.18 29.99
CA GLY A 123 -3.91 -15.23 30.69
C GLY A 123 -3.88 -15.05 32.19
N GLY A 124 -4.99 -15.37 32.83
CA GLY A 124 -5.10 -15.36 34.28
C GLY A 124 -4.33 -16.52 34.95
N MET A 125 -3.86 -16.32 36.12
CA MET A 125 -3.11 -17.32 36.89
C MET A 125 -4.04 -18.35 37.55
N GLY A 126 -3.68 -19.63 37.47
CA GLY A 126 -4.34 -20.70 38.16
C GLY A 126 -4.05 -20.73 39.66
N ASN A 127 -4.80 -21.53 40.41
CA ASN A 127 -4.66 -21.60 41.89
C ASN A 127 -3.33 -22.15 42.35
N LEU A 128 -2.57 -22.83 41.52
CA LEU A 128 -1.22 -23.30 41.83
C LEU A 128 -0.28 -22.17 42.23
N HIS A 129 -0.40 -21.00 41.62
CA HIS A 129 0.45 -19.83 41.92
C HIS A 129 0.19 -19.22 43.30
N PHE A 130 -0.97 -19.49 43.90
CA PHE A 130 -1.37 -18.94 45.19
C PHE A 130 -1.11 -19.90 46.35
N LYS A 131 -0.47 -21.05 46.08
CA LYS A 131 -0.09 -22.00 47.09
C LYS A 131 1.06 -21.45 47.93
N SER A 132 0.89 -21.45 49.26
CA SER A 132 1.90 -21.01 50.21
C SER A 132 1.92 -21.92 51.43
N SER A 133 2.86 -21.68 52.35
CA SER A 133 2.94 -22.41 53.63
C SER A 133 1.70 -22.24 54.50
N THR A 134 1.09 -21.07 54.45
CA THR A 134 -0.14 -20.71 55.18
C THR A 134 -1.41 -21.04 54.42
N ASN A 135 -1.40 -21.01 53.07
CA ASN A 135 -2.52 -21.36 52.22
C ASN A 135 -2.18 -22.55 51.31
N ARG A 136 -2.36 -23.76 51.82
CA ARG A 136 -2.02 -25.01 51.13
C ARG A 136 -3.05 -25.43 50.05
N ALA A 137 -4.27 -24.91 50.10
CA ALA A 137 -5.36 -25.26 49.21
C ALA A 137 -6.12 -24.02 48.71
N PRO A 138 -5.44 -23.07 47.97
CA PRO A 138 -6.07 -21.86 47.47
C PRO A 138 -7.17 -22.17 46.47
N ARG A 139 -8.30 -21.48 46.59
CA ARG A 139 -9.44 -21.54 45.66
C ARG A 139 -9.51 -20.30 44.78
N GLN A 140 -8.54 -19.41 44.90
CA GLN A 140 -8.46 -18.18 44.11
C GLN A 140 -7.73 -18.42 42.79
N PHE A 141 -8.15 -17.72 41.79
CA PHE A 141 -7.50 -17.61 40.50
C PHE A 141 -7.65 -16.17 40.01
N THR A 142 -6.89 -15.75 39.00
CA THR A 142 -7.12 -14.44 38.35
C THR A 142 -7.86 -14.60 37.06
N PRO A 143 -8.80 -13.67 36.72
CA PRO A 143 -9.37 -13.61 35.39
C PRO A 143 -8.28 -13.21 34.37
N GLY A 144 -8.46 -13.59 33.13
CA GLY A 144 -7.63 -13.08 32.05
C GLY A 144 -7.84 -11.59 31.83
N GLU A 145 -6.78 -10.90 31.46
CA GLU A 145 -6.81 -9.47 31.14
C GLU A 145 -7.58 -9.20 29.86
N ALA A 146 -8.19 -8.03 29.75
CA ALA A 146 -8.81 -7.59 28.50
C ALA A 146 -7.72 -7.30 27.45
N GLY A 147 -7.99 -7.62 26.20
CA GLY A 147 -7.17 -7.16 25.08
C GLY A 147 -7.41 -5.69 24.78
N GLU A 148 -6.47 -5.06 24.10
CA GLU A 148 -6.61 -3.68 23.64
C GLU A 148 -7.67 -3.54 22.56
N SER A 149 -8.39 -2.42 22.58
CA SER A 149 -9.32 -2.02 21.52
C SER A 149 -8.94 -0.62 21.07
N LYS A 150 -8.85 -0.40 19.75
CA LYS A 150 -8.44 0.87 19.16
C LYS A 150 -9.18 1.14 17.85
N ASP A 151 -9.35 2.42 17.55
CA ASP A 151 -9.77 2.90 16.24
C ASP A 151 -8.55 3.30 15.43
N ILE A 152 -8.32 2.58 14.34
CA ILE A 152 -7.15 2.75 13.48
C ILE A 152 -7.54 3.44 12.18
N HIS A 153 -6.75 4.41 11.79
CA HIS A 153 -6.81 5.05 10.48
C HIS A 153 -5.60 4.65 9.67
N PHE A 154 -5.85 4.04 8.52
CA PHE A 154 -4.86 3.78 7.48
C PHE A 154 -4.88 4.91 6.48
N GLU A 155 -3.71 5.43 6.14
CA GLU A 155 -3.51 6.45 5.12
C GLU A 155 -2.38 6.01 4.20
N LEU A 156 -2.68 5.81 2.92
CA LEU A 156 -1.69 5.38 1.93
C LEU A 156 -0.98 6.60 1.35
N LYS A 157 0.31 6.75 1.64
CA LYS A 157 1.14 7.86 1.13
C LYS A 157 1.56 7.69 -0.33
N VAL A 158 1.57 6.47 -0.85
CA VAL A 158 1.99 6.19 -2.23
C VAL A 158 0.83 6.44 -3.16
N LEU A 159 0.91 7.50 -3.95
CA LEU A 159 -0.11 7.89 -4.90
C LEU A 159 -0.14 7.01 -6.15
N ALA A 160 1.01 6.61 -6.67
CA ALA A 160 1.11 5.79 -7.88
C ALA A 160 2.50 5.18 -8.04
N ASP A 161 2.56 4.01 -8.67
CA ASP A 161 3.80 3.37 -9.10
C ASP A 161 4.35 4.06 -10.36
N VAL A 162 3.44 4.55 -11.22
CA VAL A 162 3.74 5.12 -12.53
C VAL A 162 3.10 6.50 -12.67
N GLY A 163 3.88 7.51 -13.00
CA GLY A 163 3.42 8.85 -13.31
C GLY A 163 3.31 9.09 -14.81
N LEU A 164 2.21 9.70 -15.28
CA LEU A 164 2.06 10.09 -16.67
C LEU A 164 2.48 11.55 -16.88
N LEU A 165 3.37 11.78 -17.82
CA LEU A 165 3.80 13.08 -18.30
C LEU A 165 3.33 13.27 -19.75
N GLY A 166 2.98 14.46 -20.15
CA GLY A 166 2.61 14.76 -21.54
C GLY A 166 1.81 16.04 -21.63
N MET A 167 1.83 16.65 -22.81
CA MET A 167 1.07 17.86 -23.14
C MET A 167 -0.44 17.64 -22.97
N PRO A 168 -1.26 18.70 -22.84
CA PRO A 168 -2.70 18.59 -22.96
C PRO A 168 -3.06 17.83 -24.23
N ASN A 169 -4.11 17.02 -24.16
CA ASN A 169 -4.59 16.20 -25.27
C ASN A 169 -3.60 15.15 -25.84
N ALA A 170 -2.45 14.92 -25.22
CA ALA A 170 -1.56 13.81 -25.60
C ALA A 170 -2.18 12.42 -25.36
N GLY A 171 -3.35 12.36 -24.70
CA GLY A 171 -4.11 11.14 -24.48
C GLY A 171 -3.87 10.45 -23.14
N LYS A 172 -3.32 11.15 -22.15
CA LYS A 172 -3.05 10.61 -20.78
C LYS A 172 -4.29 9.99 -20.15
N SER A 173 -5.37 10.75 -20.04
CA SER A 173 -6.61 10.28 -19.42
C SER A 173 -7.29 9.17 -20.24
N THR A 174 -7.12 9.17 -21.57
CA THR A 174 -7.59 8.09 -22.45
C THR A 174 -6.80 6.82 -22.17
N PHE A 175 -5.48 6.92 -22.05
CA PHE A 175 -4.62 5.79 -21.73
C PHE A 175 -4.98 5.17 -20.38
N ILE A 176 -5.15 5.98 -19.33
CA ILE A 176 -5.59 5.45 -18.02
C ILE A 176 -6.92 4.69 -18.16
N ARG A 177 -7.87 5.22 -18.92
CA ARG A 177 -9.17 4.55 -19.11
C ARG A 177 -9.05 3.24 -19.88
N SER A 178 -8.15 3.16 -20.85
CA SER A 178 -7.97 1.96 -21.68
C SER A 178 -7.30 0.80 -20.94
N VAL A 179 -6.41 1.10 -19.97
CA VAL A 179 -5.64 0.08 -19.25
C VAL A 179 -6.15 -0.19 -17.83
N SER A 180 -7.02 0.65 -17.30
CA SER A 180 -7.53 0.51 -15.94
C SER A 180 -8.61 -0.56 -15.85
N ALA A 181 -8.49 -1.45 -14.87
CA ALA A 181 -9.47 -2.51 -14.57
C ALA A 181 -10.83 -1.98 -14.06
N ALA A 182 -10.87 -0.71 -13.64
CA ALA A 182 -12.10 -0.01 -13.24
C ALA A 182 -12.08 1.41 -13.78
N ARG A 183 -13.24 2.09 -13.78
CA ARG A 183 -13.30 3.52 -14.16
C ARG A 183 -12.32 4.31 -13.28
N PRO A 184 -11.40 5.08 -13.89
CA PRO A 184 -10.47 5.92 -13.15
C PRO A 184 -11.22 6.82 -12.17
N LYS A 185 -10.69 6.96 -10.98
CA LYS A 185 -11.26 7.86 -9.97
C LYS A 185 -10.53 9.19 -10.07
N VAL A 186 -11.28 10.26 -10.12
CA VAL A 186 -10.79 11.59 -9.76
C VAL A 186 -10.64 11.60 -8.25
N ALA A 187 -9.43 11.75 -7.75
CA ALA A 187 -9.18 11.75 -6.31
C ALA A 187 -9.21 13.19 -5.80
N ASP A 188 -10.06 13.43 -4.78
CA ASP A 188 -10.14 14.72 -4.09
C ASP A 188 -9.12 14.70 -2.96
N TYR A 189 -7.92 15.21 -3.22
CA TYR A 189 -6.94 15.42 -2.19
C TYR A 189 -7.06 16.83 -1.61
N PRO A 190 -7.14 17.00 -0.29
CA PRO A 190 -7.34 18.31 0.35
C PRO A 190 -6.28 19.35 0.01
N PHE A 191 -5.16 18.92 -0.57
CA PHE A 191 -4.00 19.73 -0.91
C PHE A 191 -3.81 19.93 -2.43
N THR A 192 -4.77 19.47 -3.27
CA THR A 192 -4.69 19.65 -4.73
C THR A 192 -5.87 20.47 -5.24
N THR A 193 -5.59 21.53 -5.98
CA THR A 193 -6.61 22.26 -6.76
C THR A 193 -6.96 21.54 -8.07
N LEU A 194 -6.11 20.61 -8.50
CA LEU A 194 -6.27 19.79 -9.69
C LEU A 194 -6.36 18.32 -9.23
N HIS A 195 -7.50 17.71 -9.46
CA HIS A 195 -7.79 16.33 -9.07
C HIS A 195 -7.08 15.34 -9.99
N PRO A 196 -6.07 14.57 -9.53
CA PRO A 196 -5.40 13.59 -10.37
C PRO A 196 -6.33 12.44 -10.73
N ASN A 197 -6.25 11.98 -11.98
CA ASN A 197 -6.90 10.74 -12.38
C ASN A 197 -6.01 9.56 -12.01
N LEU A 198 -6.50 8.70 -11.11
CA LEU A 198 -5.82 7.47 -10.71
C LEU A 198 -6.48 6.27 -11.39
N GLY A 199 -5.66 5.37 -11.90
CA GLY A 199 -6.10 4.09 -12.47
C GLY A 199 -5.33 2.92 -11.89
N VAL A 200 -6.05 1.85 -11.49
CA VAL A 200 -5.42 0.59 -11.13
C VAL A 200 -5.36 -0.30 -12.37
N VAL A 201 -4.15 -0.63 -12.78
CA VAL A 201 -3.89 -1.53 -13.92
C VAL A 201 -3.63 -2.92 -13.38
N ARG A 202 -4.46 -3.88 -13.77
CA ARG A 202 -4.32 -5.30 -13.42
C ARG A 202 -3.73 -6.03 -14.60
N VAL A 203 -2.52 -6.56 -14.43
CA VAL A 203 -1.81 -7.32 -15.48
C VAL A 203 -2.13 -8.81 -15.36
N SER A 204 -2.24 -9.33 -14.13
CA SER A 204 -2.67 -10.71 -13.82
C SER A 204 -3.38 -10.73 -12.45
N ASP A 205 -3.77 -11.92 -11.98
CA ASP A 205 -4.53 -12.06 -10.73
C ASP A 205 -3.82 -11.49 -9.51
N ASN A 206 -2.48 -11.59 -9.46
CA ASN A 206 -1.67 -11.13 -8.33
C ASN A 206 -0.71 -9.98 -8.68
N ARG A 207 -0.78 -9.44 -9.91
CA ARG A 207 0.14 -8.39 -10.36
C ARG A 207 -0.65 -7.17 -10.83
N SER A 208 -0.55 -6.10 -10.10
CA SER A 208 -1.20 -4.82 -10.42
C SER A 208 -0.32 -3.65 -10.02
N PHE A 209 -0.55 -2.50 -10.65
CA PHE A 209 0.12 -1.25 -10.33
C PHE A 209 -0.82 -0.07 -10.49
N VAL A 210 -0.48 1.06 -9.87
CA VAL A 210 -1.27 2.29 -9.92
C VAL A 210 -0.62 3.28 -10.87
N ILE A 211 -1.42 3.84 -11.79
CA ILE A 211 -1.01 4.95 -12.66
C ILE A 211 -1.69 6.22 -12.20
N ALA A 212 -0.94 7.32 -12.14
CA ALA A 212 -1.47 8.67 -11.91
C ALA A 212 -1.26 9.58 -13.12
N ASP A 213 -2.31 10.29 -13.54
CA ASP A 213 -2.18 11.45 -14.42
C ASP A 213 -1.65 12.63 -13.62
N VAL A 214 -0.62 13.27 -14.11
CA VAL A 214 -0.01 14.46 -13.51
C VAL A 214 -0.58 15.70 -14.19
N PRO A 215 -1.68 16.27 -13.70
CA PRO A 215 -2.18 17.52 -14.23
C PRO A 215 -1.28 18.68 -13.80
N GLY A 216 -1.10 19.67 -14.65
CA GLY A 216 -0.54 20.98 -14.28
C GLY A 216 0.96 21.17 -14.43
N LEU A 217 1.68 20.32 -15.20
CA LEU A 217 3.07 20.60 -15.61
C LEU A 217 3.16 21.60 -16.79
N ILE A 218 2.07 22.25 -17.17
CA ILE A 218 2.04 23.14 -18.32
C ILE A 218 1.46 24.48 -17.90
N GLU A 219 2.19 25.53 -18.23
CA GLU A 219 1.87 26.95 -18.12
C GLU A 219 1.64 27.49 -16.67
N GLY A 220 2.67 28.12 -16.11
CA GLY A 220 2.57 28.92 -14.88
C GLY A 220 2.90 28.24 -13.57
N ALA A 221 3.26 26.97 -13.54
CA ALA A 221 3.63 26.27 -12.28
C ALA A 221 4.93 26.83 -11.64
N ALA A 222 5.75 27.53 -12.40
CA ALA A 222 6.95 28.21 -11.90
C ALA A 222 6.67 29.58 -11.27
N GLU A 223 5.48 30.15 -11.46
CA GLU A 223 5.14 31.52 -11.04
C GLU A 223 4.21 31.58 -9.81
N GLY A 224 4.38 30.72 -8.84
CA GLY A 224 4.03 31.13 -7.48
C GLY A 224 2.70 30.75 -6.90
N ALA A 225 2.08 29.62 -7.21
CA ALA A 225 1.02 29.09 -6.37
C ALA A 225 1.48 27.79 -5.70
N GLY A 226 1.72 27.80 -4.40
CA GLY A 226 2.28 26.72 -3.59
C GLY A 226 1.60 25.36 -3.60
N LEU A 227 0.63 25.13 -4.46
CA LEU A 227 -0.17 23.90 -4.58
C LEU A 227 0.46 22.84 -5.50
N GLY A 228 1.22 23.24 -6.53
CA GLY A 228 1.98 22.30 -7.38
C GLY A 228 3.09 21.58 -6.62
N HIS A 229 3.68 22.22 -5.62
CA HIS A 229 4.79 21.67 -4.83
C HIS A 229 4.42 20.44 -3.99
N GLN A 230 3.22 20.39 -3.42
CA GLN A 230 2.79 19.26 -2.60
C GLN A 230 2.47 18.04 -3.47
N PHE A 231 1.80 18.24 -4.61
CA PHE A 231 1.48 17.16 -5.54
C PHE A 231 2.75 16.53 -6.16
N LEU A 232 3.75 17.36 -6.48
CA LEU A 232 5.00 16.86 -7.06
C LEU A 232 5.87 16.11 -6.04
N LYS A 233 5.75 16.38 -4.73
CA LYS A 233 6.32 15.53 -3.68
C LYS A 233 5.78 14.10 -3.72
N HIS A 234 4.53 13.93 -4.14
CA HIS A 234 3.95 12.59 -4.30
C HIS A 234 4.46 11.87 -5.55
N LEU A 235 4.81 12.61 -6.62
CA LEU A 235 5.48 12.04 -7.79
C LEU A 235 6.92 11.62 -7.52
N GLN A 236 7.57 12.22 -6.54
CA GLN A 236 8.89 11.75 -6.09
C GLN A 236 8.86 10.29 -5.63
N ARG A 237 7.70 9.74 -5.33
CA ARG A 237 7.51 8.35 -4.89
C ARG A 237 7.12 7.41 -6.02
N THR A 238 6.84 7.90 -7.24
CA THR A 238 6.64 7.02 -8.40
C THR A 238 7.97 6.35 -8.78
N HIS A 239 7.90 5.12 -9.25
CA HIS A 239 9.08 4.35 -9.67
C HIS A 239 9.44 4.58 -11.13
N LEU A 240 8.45 4.91 -11.95
CA LEU A 240 8.60 5.09 -13.40
C LEU A 240 7.76 6.28 -13.88
N LEU A 241 8.29 7.02 -14.87
CA LEU A 241 7.58 8.08 -15.57
C LEU A 241 7.33 7.66 -17.02
N LEU A 242 6.08 7.76 -17.48
CA LEU A 242 5.72 7.58 -18.89
C LEU A 242 5.52 8.94 -19.55
N HIS A 243 6.36 9.25 -20.50
CA HIS A 243 6.26 10.48 -21.28
C HIS A 243 5.44 10.25 -22.53
N LEU A 244 4.16 10.62 -22.48
CA LEU A 244 3.24 10.49 -23.61
C LEU A 244 3.46 11.64 -24.60
N VAL A 245 3.67 11.29 -25.87
CA VAL A 245 3.84 12.22 -26.99
C VAL A 245 2.81 11.89 -28.07
N ASP A 246 2.08 12.90 -28.51
CA ASP A 246 1.15 12.80 -29.64
C ASP A 246 1.93 12.80 -30.95
N ILE A 247 1.81 11.74 -31.76
CA ILE A 247 2.46 11.67 -33.10
C ILE A 247 1.64 12.31 -34.19
N ALA A 248 0.36 12.64 -33.92
CA ALA A 248 -0.59 13.22 -34.88
C ALA A 248 -1.29 14.42 -34.22
N PRO A 249 -0.57 15.51 -33.88
CA PRO A 249 -1.18 16.68 -33.30
C PRO A 249 -2.17 17.31 -34.31
N PHE A 250 -3.28 17.82 -33.74
CA PHE A 250 -4.34 18.45 -34.58
C PHE A 250 -3.84 19.69 -35.29
N ASP A 251 -2.98 20.48 -34.65
CA ASP A 251 -2.36 21.66 -35.25
C ASP A 251 -1.07 21.25 -35.99
N PRO A 252 -0.98 21.44 -37.30
CA PRO A 252 0.20 21.13 -38.11
C PRO A 252 1.48 21.90 -37.72
N GLU A 253 1.34 23.06 -37.05
CA GLU A 253 2.50 23.85 -36.58
C GLU A 253 3.10 23.27 -35.29
N THR A 254 2.38 22.40 -34.60
CA THR A 254 2.84 21.77 -33.38
C THR A 254 3.93 20.77 -33.68
N ASN A 255 5.10 20.98 -33.04
CA ASN A 255 6.25 20.07 -33.18
C ASN A 255 6.37 19.17 -31.96
N PRO A 256 6.04 17.86 -32.05
CA PRO A 256 6.09 16.93 -30.92
C PRO A 256 7.46 16.84 -30.22
N VAL A 257 8.55 17.01 -31.00
CA VAL A 257 9.91 16.98 -30.45
C VAL A 257 10.19 18.23 -29.60
N LYS A 258 9.72 19.39 -30.05
CA LYS A 258 9.90 20.66 -29.33
C LYS A 258 9.11 20.64 -28.03
N GLU A 259 7.85 20.18 -28.07
CA GLU A 259 7.00 20.03 -26.90
C GLU A 259 7.56 19.05 -25.87
N ALA A 260 7.99 17.86 -26.32
CA ALA A 260 8.58 16.87 -25.43
C ALA A 260 9.87 17.36 -24.77
N LYS A 261 10.70 18.17 -25.48
CA LYS A 261 11.88 18.79 -24.89
C LYS A 261 11.52 19.89 -23.89
N ALA A 262 10.53 20.71 -24.18
CA ALA A 262 10.06 21.75 -23.28
C ALA A 262 9.58 21.14 -21.95
N LEU A 263 8.73 20.12 -22.01
CA LEU A 263 8.22 19.41 -20.83
C LEU A 263 9.34 18.76 -20.00
N ALA A 264 10.33 18.15 -20.67
CA ALA A 264 11.51 17.59 -19.98
C ALA A 264 12.35 18.68 -19.31
N GLY A 265 12.44 19.85 -19.92
CA GLY A 265 13.13 21.02 -19.36
C GLY A 265 12.39 21.60 -18.15
N GLU A 266 11.08 21.67 -18.17
CA GLU A 266 10.24 22.09 -17.05
C GLU A 266 10.37 21.12 -15.86
N LEU A 267 10.30 19.83 -16.12
CA LEU A 267 10.49 18.80 -15.09
C LEU A 267 11.82 18.98 -14.36
N LYS A 268 12.90 19.26 -15.10
CA LYS A 268 14.24 19.49 -14.55
C LYS A 268 14.33 20.78 -13.73
N LYS A 269 13.66 21.84 -14.18
CA LYS A 269 13.62 23.12 -13.43
C LYS A 269 12.85 22.98 -12.14
N TYR A 270 11.84 22.12 -12.14
CA TYR A 270 10.96 21.94 -11.01
C TYR A 270 11.59 21.06 -9.92
N ASP A 271 12.10 19.88 -10.27
CA ASP A 271 12.75 18.95 -9.35
C ASP A 271 13.77 18.06 -10.09
N GLN A 272 15.00 18.18 -9.66
CA GLN A 272 16.10 17.41 -10.23
C GLN A 272 15.90 15.91 -10.00
N SER A 273 15.39 15.51 -8.82
CA SER A 273 15.16 14.10 -8.47
C SER A 273 14.15 13.42 -9.39
N LEU A 274 13.12 14.15 -9.81
CA LEU A 274 12.13 13.66 -10.79
C LEU A 274 12.71 13.52 -12.21
N SER A 275 13.66 14.40 -12.57
CA SER A 275 14.31 14.33 -13.88
C SER A 275 15.27 13.16 -14.02
N GLU A 276 15.80 12.64 -12.91
CA GLU A 276 16.72 11.50 -12.83
C GLU A 276 16.00 10.13 -12.82
N LYS A 277 14.70 10.12 -12.59
CA LYS A 277 13.91 8.89 -12.58
C LYS A 277 13.90 8.17 -13.94
N PRO A 278 13.75 6.83 -13.93
CA PRO A 278 13.51 6.07 -15.14
C PRO A 278 12.32 6.66 -15.91
N ARG A 279 12.54 6.98 -17.18
CA ARG A 279 11.50 7.56 -18.03
C ARG A 279 11.41 6.78 -19.34
N TRP A 280 10.18 6.37 -19.71
CA TRP A 280 9.89 5.71 -20.97
C TRP A 280 9.11 6.63 -21.88
N LEU A 281 9.40 6.58 -23.15
CA LEU A 281 8.70 7.37 -24.18
C LEU A 281 7.51 6.57 -24.71
N VAL A 282 6.33 7.16 -24.67
CA VAL A 282 5.10 6.54 -25.19
C VAL A 282 4.55 7.39 -26.33
N LEU A 283 4.61 6.87 -27.54
CA LEU A 283 4.19 7.52 -28.77
C LEU A 283 2.74 7.13 -29.03
N ASN A 284 1.81 8.04 -28.75
CA ASN A 284 0.37 7.79 -28.77
C ASN A 284 -0.29 8.29 -30.05
N LYS A 285 -1.49 7.77 -30.32
CA LYS A 285 -2.36 8.10 -31.45
C LYS A 285 -1.85 7.56 -32.79
N ILE A 286 -1.21 6.39 -32.80
CA ILE A 286 -0.77 5.72 -34.02
C ILE A 286 -1.94 5.40 -34.98
N ASP A 287 -3.17 5.32 -34.45
CA ASP A 287 -4.40 5.03 -35.17
C ASP A 287 -4.89 6.17 -36.08
N LEU A 288 -4.37 7.38 -35.86
CA LEU A 288 -4.73 8.57 -36.68
C LEU A 288 -3.86 8.75 -37.93
N VAL A 289 -2.86 7.89 -38.10
CA VAL A 289 -1.89 7.98 -39.20
C VAL A 289 -1.74 6.62 -39.87
N GLU A 290 -1.49 6.58 -41.16
CA GLU A 290 -1.19 5.32 -41.85
C GLU A 290 0.07 4.66 -41.30
N PRO A 291 0.13 3.32 -41.23
CA PRO A 291 1.25 2.59 -40.58
C PRO A 291 2.63 3.00 -41.07
N ALA A 292 2.80 3.18 -42.35
CA ALA A 292 4.07 3.58 -42.98
C ALA A 292 4.50 5.00 -42.58
N GLU A 293 3.55 5.90 -42.44
CA GLU A 293 3.80 7.28 -42.01
C GLU A 293 4.02 7.33 -40.49
N ALA A 294 3.28 6.53 -39.70
CA ALA A 294 3.47 6.41 -38.27
C ALA A 294 4.91 5.98 -37.94
N GLU A 295 5.46 4.96 -38.61
CA GLU A 295 6.85 4.55 -38.43
C GLU A 295 7.86 5.67 -38.74
N LYS A 296 7.63 6.45 -39.80
CA LYS A 296 8.52 7.58 -40.12
C LYS A 296 8.51 8.63 -39.02
N ARG A 297 7.30 9.01 -38.54
CA ARG A 297 7.14 9.97 -37.46
C ARG A 297 7.75 9.50 -36.16
N ILE A 298 7.55 8.23 -35.80
CA ILE A 298 8.16 7.59 -34.63
C ILE A 298 9.68 7.72 -34.69
N LYS A 299 10.29 7.28 -35.81
CA LYS A 299 11.74 7.35 -36.02
C LYS A 299 12.25 8.81 -35.97
N ALA A 300 11.51 9.75 -36.52
CA ALA A 300 11.85 11.17 -36.47
C ALA A 300 11.80 11.75 -35.07
N ILE A 301 10.78 11.42 -34.27
CA ILE A 301 10.64 11.87 -32.88
C ILE A 301 11.73 11.27 -32.00
N VAL A 302 11.98 9.94 -32.06
CA VAL A 302 13.02 9.26 -31.30
C VAL A 302 14.40 9.84 -31.62
N LYS A 303 14.71 10.06 -32.93
CA LYS A 303 15.96 10.68 -33.35
C LYS A 303 16.06 12.15 -32.90
N GLY A 304 14.96 12.92 -33.05
CA GLY A 304 14.90 14.33 -32.66
C GLY A 304 15.09 14.57 -31.16
N LEU A 305 14.60 13.64 -30.33
CA LEU A 305 14.79 13.63 -28.87
C LEU A 305 16.15 13.09 -28.47
N LYS A 306 16.92 12.45 -29.38
CA LYS A 306 18.14 11.67 -29.06
C LYS A 306 17.86 10.62 -27.98
N TRP A 307 16.67 10.00 -28.07
CA TRP A 307 16.18 9.08 -27.04
C TRP A 307 17.00 7.79 -27.02
N LYS A 308 17.44 7.37 -25.84
CA LYS A 308 18.23 6.15 -25.62
C LYS A 308 17.50 5.11 -24.78
N GLY A 309 16.40 5.48 -24.12
CA GLY A 309 15.62 4.59 -23.27
C GLY A 309 14.58 3.78 -24.03
N PRO A 310 13.80 2.95 -23.34
CA PRO A 310 12.67 2.24 -23.92
C PRO A 310 11.64 3.21 -24.53
N TYR A 311 11.03 2.81 -25.66
CA TYR A 311 9.91 3.53 -26.22
C TYR A 311 8.86 2.57 -26.76
N PHE A 312 7.59 2.98 -26.69
CA PHE A 312 6.43 2.21 -27.11
C PHE A 312 5.54 3.04 -28.00
N ALA A 313 4.97 2.42 -29.03
CA ALA A 313 4.00 3.04 -29.91
C ALA A 313 2.62 2.46 -29.61
N ILE A 314 1.64 3.31 -29.29
CA ILE A 314 0.32 2.87 -28.85
C ILE A 314 -0.81 3.67 -29.49
N SER A 315 -1.98 3.06 -29.53
CA SER A 315 -3.26 3.78 -29.61
C SER A 315 -4.02 3.60 -28.32
N ALA A 316 -4.04 4.64 -27.50
CA ALA A 316 -4.82 4.61 -26.26
C ALA A 316 -6.34 4.47 -26.53
N MET A 317 -6.82 4.91 -27.71
CA MET A 317 -8.23 4.82 -28.07
C MET A 317 -8.64 3.40 -28.49
N LYS A 318 -7.80 2.71 -29.27
CA LYS A 318 -8.03 1.34 -29.74
C LYS A 318 -7.44 0.27 -28.82
N ALA A 319 -6.70 0.68 -27.80
CA ALA A 319 -5.91 -0.18 -26.90
C ALA A 319 -4.78 -0.96 -27.59
N ASP A 320 -4.40 -0.61 -28.82
CA ASP A 320 -3.30 -1.25 -29.55
C ASP A 320 -1.97 -0.91 -28.88
N GLY A 321 -1.10 -1.90 -28.64
CA GLY A 321 0.19 -1.74 -27.96
C GLY A 321 0.09 -1.47 -26.46
N CYS A 322 -1.11 -1.18 -25.91
CA CYS A 322 -1.30 -0.87 -24.50
C CYS A 322 -1.01 -2.08 -23.60
N ARG A 323 -1.38 -3.28 -24.04
CA ARG A 323 -1.14 -4.51 -23.28
C ARG A 323 0.36 -4.81 -23.14
N GLU A 324 1.10 -4.70 -24.22
CA GLU A 324 2.56 -4.91 -24.23
C GLU A 324 3.26 -3.90 -23.32
N LEU A 325 2.85 -2.63 -23.39
CA LEU A 325 3.35 -1.58 -22.50
C LEU A 325 3.07 -1.89 -21.04
N THR A 326 1.86 -2.34 -20.67
CA THR A 326 1.51 -2.64 -19.28
C THR A 326 2.28 -3.82 -18.72
N PHE A 327 2.55 -4.88 -19.53
CA PHE A 327 3.40 -5.99 -19.13
C PHE A 327 4.85 -5.53 -18.91
N ALA A 328 5.41 -4.76 -19.84
CA ALA A 328 6.77 -4.24 -19.71
C ALA A 328 6.93 -3.35 -18.46
N ILE A 329 5.91 -2.51 -18.16
CA ILE A 329 5.89 -1.70 -16.92
C ILE A 329 5.93 -2.60 -15.69
N MET A 330 5.09 -3.62 -15.64
CA MET A 330 5.01 -4.52 -14.50
C MET A 330 6.33 -5.26 -14.26
N ASP A 331 6.95 -5.78 -15.34
CA ASP A 331 8.24 -6.47 -15.25
C ASP A 331 9.35 -5.52 -14.76
N HIS A 332 9.34 -4.26 -15.17
CA HIS A 332 10.28 -3.26 -14.68
C HIS A 332 10.05 -2.93 -13.19
N LEU A 333 8.80 -2.80 -12.77
CA LEU A 333 8.47 -2.55 -11.36
C LEU A 333 8.88 -3.72 -10.48
N ASP A 334 8.63 -4.96 -10.91
CA ASP A 334 9.04 -6.16 -10.17
C ASP A 334 10.57 -6.25 -10.05
N ALA A 335 11.30 -5.98 -11.13
CA ALA A 335 12.77 -5.94 -11.10
C ALA A 335 13.30 -4.85 -10.15
N THR A 336 12.66 -3.67 -10.15
CA THR A 336 13.05 -2.56 -9.25
C THR A 336 12.76 -2.90 -7.79
N ARG A 337 11.63 -3.54 -7.51
CA ARG A 337 11.24 -4.00 -6.16
C ARG A 337 12.19 -5.10 -5.65
N ALA A 338 12.56 -6.06 -6.50
CA ALA A 338 13.54 -7.10 -6.16
C ALA A 338 14.91 -6.51 -5.82
N ALA A 339 15.40 -5.56 -6.63
CA ALA A 339 16.68 -4.89 -6.38
C ALA A 339 16.69 -4.04 -5.09
N ALA A 340 15.53 -3.54 -4.66
CA ALA A 340 15.39 -2.80 -3.40
C ALA A 340 15.39 -3.73 -2.18
N SER A 341 14.83 -4.95 -2.30
CA SER A 341 14.81 -5.95 -1.23
C SER A 341 16.17 -6.59 -0.94
N ASP A 342 17.08 -6.61 -1.92
CA ASP A 342 18.43 -7.16 -1.76
C ASP A 342 19.45 -6.18 -1.10
N LYS A 343 19.06 -4.93 -0.84
CA LYS A 343 19.89 -4.01 -0.07
C LYS A 343 19.76 -4.30 1.42
N PRO A 344 20.87 -4.62 2.15
CA PRO A 344 20.81 -4.76 3.61
C PRO A 344 20.33 -3.45 4.22
N PRO A 345 19.57 -3.51 5.35
CA PRO A 345 19.16 -2.32 6.06
C PRO A 345 20.38 -1.48 6.41
N ALA A 346 20.33 -0.19 6.10
CA ALA A 346 21.36 0.74 6.51
C ALA A 346 21.50 0.63 8.02
N ALA A 347 22.68 0.25 8.50
CA ALA A 347 22.98 0.27 9.92
C ALA A 347 22.85 1.73 10.39
N ASP A 348 21.91 1.97 11.29
CA ASP A 348 21.77 3.24 11.97
C ASP A 348 23.08 3.52 12.72
N ALA A 349 23.72 4.63 12.31
CA ALA A 349 24.86 5.22 12.99
C ALA A 349 24.40 6.32 13.94
#